data_34cc3d927ce79b7da3b40ba4bb1b5613
#
_entry.id   34cc3d927ce79b7da3b40ba4bb1b5613
#
_cell.length_a   1.000
_cell.length_b   1.000
_cell.length_c   1.000
_cell.angle_alpha   90.00
_cell.angle_beta   90.00
_cell.angle_gamma   90.00
#
_symmetry.space_group_name_H-M   'P 1'
#
loop_
_entity.id
_entity.type
_entity.pdbx_description
1 polymer ?
#
loop_
_entity_poly.entity_id
_entity_poly.type
_entity_poly.pdbx_seq_one_letter_code
_entity_poly.pdbx_strand_id
1 'polypeptide(L)'
;MTDKWADYLISKVRYNDKHTHITHVYVHVDNGDTVGEGTSETRQWVVNKIDSGYTFYTIFKGDDGKWKKGQKVVKDRVNGTDYITTRPNG
;
A
#
# COMPACT_ATOMS: atom_id res chain seq x y z
N MET A 1 -0.97 -18.50 -15.06
CA MET A 1 -1.41 -17.20 -14.56
C MET A 1 -0.79 -16.95 -13.20
N THR A 2 -0.13 -15.82 -13.02
CA THR A 2 0.55 -15.50 -11.78
C THR A 2 -0.46 -15.03 -10.74
N ASP A 3 -0.34 -15.51 -9.51
CA ASP A 3 -1.22 -15.09 -8.43
C ASP A 3 -0.92 -13.63 -8.06
N LYS A 4 -1.97 -12.90 -7.75
CA LYS A 4 -1.83 -11.54 -7.25
C LYS A 4 -1.24 -11.55 -5.84
N TRP A 5 -0.42 -10.55 -5.53
CA TRP A 5 0.02 -10.32 -4.16
C TRP A 5 -1.08 -9.70 -3.30
N ALA A 6 -1.87 -8.80 -3.91
CA ALA A 6 -2.96 -8.09 -3.24
C ALA A 6 -3.87 -7.49 -4.30
N ASP A 7 -4.93 -6.81 -3.88
CA ASP A 7 -5.77 -6.05 -4.80
C ASP A 7 -5.05 -4.80 -5.30
N TYR A 8 -4.31 -4.14 -4.41
CA TYR A 8 -3.56 -2.92 -4.71
C TYR A 8 -2.15 -3.03 -4.14
N LEU A 9 -1.22 -2.32 -4.80
CA LEU A 9 0.19 -2.28 -4.43
C LEU A 9 0.62 -0.84 -4.21
N ILE A 10 1.43 -0.60 -3.18
CA ILE A 10 1.92 0.74 -2.86
C ILE A 10 3.42 0.77 -3.07
N SER A 11 3.88 1.62 -3.99
CA SER A 11 5.29 1.74 -4.32
C SER A 11 5.98 2.90 -3.60
N LYS A 12 5.21 3.91 -3.17
CA LYS A 12 5.73 5.09 -2.48
C LYS A 12 4.72 5.58 -1.47
N VAL A 13 5.23 6.21 -0.42
CA VAL A 13 4.39 6.87 0.58
C VAL A 13 4.88 8.28 0.80
N ARG A 14 3.97 9.17 1.17
CA ARG A 14 4.30 10.53 1.59
C ARG A 14 3.87 10.68 3.04
N TYR A 15 4.75 11.23 3.86
CA TYR A 15 4.47 11.54 5.26
C TYR A 15 4.08 13.00 5.43
N ASN A 16 3.43 13.30 6.55
CA ASN A 16 3.22 14.68 6.97
C ASN A 16 4.57 15.32 7.31
N ASP A 17 4.56 16.63 7.57
CA ASP A 17 5.79 17.40 7.81
C ASP A 17 6.60 16.85 8.98
N LYS A 18 5.95 16.27 9.97
CA LYS A 18 6.60 15.72 11.17
C LYS A 18 7.03 14.26 11.00
N HIS A 19 6.77 13.65 9.84
CA HIS A 19 7.03 12.24 9.57
C HIS A 19 6.39 11.28 10.59
N THR A 20 5.25 11.65 11.14
CA THR A 20 4.54 10.81 12.11
C THR A 20 3.45 9.96 11.48
N HIS A 21 2.87 10.41 10.36
CA HIS A 21 1.78 9.71 9.70
C HIS A 21 1.91 9.78 8.18
N ILE A 22 1.46 8.71 7.52
CA ILE A 22 1.36 8.70 6.07
C ILE A 22 0.12 9.51 5.67
N THR A 23 0.29 10.44 4.74
CA THR A 23 -0.80 11.28 4.23
C THR A 23 -1.28 10.84 2.85
N HIS A 24 -0.35 10.40 2.00
CA HIS A 24 -0.63 10.00 0.62
C HIS A 24 0.20 8.77 0.27
N VAL A 25 -0.30 8.02 -0.70
CA VAL A 25 0.40 6.85 -1.22
C VAL A 25 0.33 6.84 -2.74
N TYR A 26 1.30 6.19 -3.36
CA TYR A 26 1.28 5.94 -4.80
C TYR A 26 0.85 4.49 -5.01
N VAL A 27 -0.33 4.31 -5.59
CA VAL A 27 -1.04 3.03 -5.62
C VAL A 27 -1.08 2.49 -7.05
N HIS A 28 -0.85 1.20 -7.18
CA HIS A 28 -0.96 0.47 -8.45
C HIS A 28 -1.98 -0.65 -8.30
N VAL A 29 -2.68 -0.96 -9.38
CA VAL A 29 -3.51 -2.17 -9.43
C VAL A 29 -2.60 -3.37 -9.67
N ASP A 30 -2.81 -4.45 -8.94
CA ASP A 30 -2.09 -5.69 -9.16
C ASP A 30 -2.81 -6.49 -10.26
N ASN A 31 -2.18 -6.58 -11.42
CA ASN A 31 -2.74 -7.31 -12.57
C ASN A 31 -2.29 -8.77 -12.61
N GLY A 32 -1.63 -9.25 -11.57
CA GLY A 32 -1.08 -10.59 -11.52
C GLY A 32 0.30 -10.66 -12.14
N ASP A 33 0.38 -10.61 -13.45
CA ASP A 33 1.65 -10.69 -14.16
C ASP A 33 2.41 -9.36 -14.20
N THR A 34 1.68 -8.25 -14.07
CA THR A 34 2.27 -6.91 -14.15
C THR A 34 1.73 -6.01 -13.05
N VAL A 35 2.50 -4.95 -12.76
CA VAL A 35 2.07 -3.87 -11.89
C VAL A 35 1.48 -2.77 -12.78
N GLY A 36 0.24 -2.39 -12.51
CA GLY A 36 -0.43 -1.37 -13.31
C GLY A 36 0.13 0.02 -13.12
N GLU A 37 -0.44 0.99 -13.81
CA GLU A 37 -0.04 2.39 -13.65
C GLU A 37 -0.36 2.86 -12.24
N GLY A 38 0.49 3.74 -11.71
CA GLY A 38 0.31 4.31 -10.39
C GLY A 38 -0.54 5.56 -10.38
N THR A 39 -1.27 5.75 -9.30
CA THR A 39 -2.00 6.99 -9.02
C THR A 39 -1.74 7.40 -7.59
N SER A 40 -1.74 8.72 -7.35
CA SER A 40 -1.59 9.25 -6.00
C SER A 40 -2.96 9.26 -5.31
N GLU A 41 -3.05 8.62 -4.14
CA GLU A 41 -4.28 8.56 -3.37
C GLU A 41 -4.03 8.98 -1.94
N THR A 42 -5.11 9.43 -1.27
CA THR A 42 -5.01 9.85 0.12
C THR A 42 -5.03 8.64 1.06
N ARG A 43 -4.55 8.87 2.29
CA ARG A 43 -4.69 7.89 3.36
C ARG A 43 -6.14 7.44 3.54
N GLN A 44 -7.08 8.39 3.51
CA GLN A 44 -8.50 8.07 3.69
C GLN A 44 -9.03 7.14 2.61
N TRP A 45 -8.56 7.32 1.37
CA TRP A 45 -8.92 6.43 0.27
C TRP A 45 -8.49 5.00 0.57
N VAL A 46 -7.27 4.81 1.09
CA VAL A 46 -6.76 3.48 1.45
C VAL A 46 -7.58 2.89 2.60
N VAL A 47 -7.86 3.68 3.63
CA VAL A 47 -8.68 3.22 4.77
C VAL A 47 -10.04 2.75 4.28
N ASN A 48 -10.69 3.53 3.41
CA ASN A 48 -12.01 3.17 2.88
C ASN A 48 -11.96 1.86 2.10
N LYS A 49 -10.91 1.64 1.32
CA LYS A 49 -10.75 0.39 0.56
C LYS A 49 -10.51 -0.80 1.48
N ILE A 50 -9.69 -0.63 2.51
CA ILE A 50 -9.46 -1.69 3.51
C ILE A 50 -10.77 -2.04 4.20
N ASP A 51 -11.56 -1.05 4.60
CA ASP A 51 -12.86 -1.28 5.22
C ASP A 51 -13.84 -2.00 4.30
N SER A 52 -13.67 -1.84 3.00
CA SER A 52 -14.49 -2.54 2.00
C SER A 52 -13.99 -3.96 1.67
N GLY A 53 -12.90 -4.39 2.28
CA GLY A 53 -12.37 -5.74 2.11
C GLY A 53 -11.23 -5.87 1.12
N TYR A 54 -10.71 -4.77 0.58
CA TYR A 54 -9.56 -4.82 -0.32
C TYR A 54 -8.26 -4.97 0.47
N THR A 55 -7.27 -5.57 -0.15
CA THR A 55 -5.96 -5.81 0.45
C THR A 55 -4.90 -4.94 -0.23
N PHE A 56 -3.90 -4.55 0.55
CA PHE A 56 -2.80 -3.71 0.11
C PHE A 56 -1.48 -4.30 0.57
N TYR A 57 -0.48 -4.29 -0.31
CA TYR A 57 0.90 -4.62 0.02
C TYR A 57 1.82 -3.54 -0.52
N THR A 58 2.91 -3.27 0.18
CA THR A 58 3.97 -2.43 -0.37
C THR A 58 4.79 -3.24 -1.36
N ILE A 59 5.38 -2.56 -2.34
CA ILE A 59 6.29 -3.17 -3.30
C ILE A 59 7.53 -2.30 -3.42
N PHE A 60 8.63 -2.92 -3.83
CA PHE A 60 9.89 -2.23 -4.07
C PHE A 60 10.61 -2.90 -5.24
N LYS A 61 11.49 -2.16 -5.88
CA LYS A 61 12.31 -2.73 -6.96
C LYS A 61 13.58 -3.33 -6.39
N GLY A 62 13.85 -4.58 -6.75
CA GLY A 62 15.09 -5.25 -6.41
C GLY A 62 16.24 -4.79 -7.31
N ASP A 63 17.43 -5.31 -7.06
CA ASP A 63 18.63 -4.98 -7.83
C ASP A 63 18.51 -5.40 -9.30
N ASP A 64 17.66 -6.39 -9.58
CA ASP A 64 17.39 -6.86 -10.93
C ASP A 64 16.36 -6.00 -11.68
N GLY A 65 15.87 -4.93 -11.07
CA GLY A 65 14.86 -4.05 -11.64
C GLY A 65 13.45 -4.61 -11.59
N LYS A 66 13.24 -5.75 -10.96
CA LYS A 66 11.91 -6.36 -10.83
C LYS A 66 11.24 -5.97 -9.54
N TRP A 67 9.91 -5.88 -9.60
CA TRP A 67 9.11 -5.60 -8.41
C TRP A 67 9.14 -6.77 -7.43
N LYS A 68 9.31 -6.44 -6.16
CA LYS A 68 9.31 -7.41 -5.06
C LYS A 68 8.19 -7.08 -4.10
N LYS A 69 7.61 -8.11 -3.50
CA LYS A 69 6.58 -7.97 -2.49
C LYS A 69 7.20 -7.49 -1.17
N GLY A 70 6.60 -6.46 -0.61
CA GLY A 70 7.03 -5.91 0.68
C GLY A 70 6.16 -6.41 1.82
N GLN A 71 5.55 -5.48 2.56
CA GLN A 71 4.79 -5.76 3.76
C GLN A 71 3.31 -5.47 3.55
N LYS A 72 2.45 -6.16 4.30
CA LYS A 72 1.02 -5.91 4.27
C LYS A 72 0.72 -4.55 4.90
N VAL A 73 -0.15 -3.78 4.23
CA VAL A 73 -0.62 -2.51 4.74
C VAL A 73 -1.93 -2.75 5.49
N VAL A 74 -2.02 -2.24 6.71
CA VAL A 74 -3.20 -2.42 7.56
C VAL A 74 -3.64 -1.06 8.10
N LYS A 75 -4.90 -1.02 8.50
CA LYS A 75 -5.46 0.14 9.18
C LYS A 75 -5.08 0.07 10.66
N ASP A 76 -4.74 1.23 11.22
CA ASP A 76 -4.44 1.37 12.64
C ASP A 76 -5.22 2.57 13.18
N ARG A 77 -6.06 2.33 14.18
CA ARG A 77 -6.87 3.40 14.78
C ARG A 77 -6.21 3.90 16.06
N VAL A 78 -5.92 5.19 16.08
CA VAL A 78 -5.31 5.84 17.25
C VAL A 78 -6.15 7.06 17.60
N ASN A 79 -6.68 7.10 18.82
CA ASN A 79 -7.50 8.20 19.32
C ASN A 79 -8.66 8.59 18.40
N GLY A 80 -9.31 7.58 17.81
CA GLY A 80 -10.46 7.80 16.95
C GLY A 80 -10.12 8.17 15.51
N THR A 81 -8.84 8.25 15.15
CA THR A 81 -8.39 8.54 13.79
C THR A 81 -7.80 7.29 13.17
N ASP A 82 -8.18 7.02 11.92
CA ASP A 82 -7.67 5.87 11.19
C ASP A 82 -6.40 6.25 10.42
N TYR A 83 -5.33 5.52 10.72
CA TYR A 83 -4.04 5.63 10.03
C TYR A 83 -3.76 4.33 9.30
N ILE A 84 -2.73 4.35 8.45
CA ILE A 84 -2.24 3.14 7.80
C ILE A 84 -0.80 2.88 8.22
N THR A 85 -0.48 1.61 8.35
CA THR A 85 0.87 1.18 8.72
C THR A 85 1.16 -0.14 8.03
N THR A 86 2.39 -0.60 8.12
CA THR A 86 2.80 -1.88 7.53
C THR A 86 3.07 -2.90 8.62
N ARG A 87 2.79 -4.16 8.31
CA ARG A 87 3.12 -5.28 9.19
C ARG A 87 4.05 -6.23 8.45
N PRO A 88 5.11 -6.72 9.09
CA PRO A 88 5.94 -7.75 8.49
C PRO A 88 5.11 -8.97 8.13
N ASN A 89 5.45 -9.61 7.02
CA ASN A 89 4.92 -10.91 6.68
C ASN A 89 5.48 -11.92 7.67
N GLY A 90 4.65 -12.32 8.56
CA GLY A 90 5.06 -13.28 9.57
C GLY A 90 4.70 -14.66 9.22
#